data_285f752def87e7ae0331d3be274f4ed7
#
_entry.id   285f752def87e7ae0331d3be274f4ed7
#
_cell.length_a   1.000
_cell.length_b   1.000
_cell.length_c   1.000
_cell.angle_alpha   90.00
_cell.angle_beta   90.00
_cell.angle_gamma   90.00
#
_symmetry.space_group_name_H-M   'P 1'
#
loop_
_entity.id
_entity.type
_entity.pdbx_description
1 polymer ?
#
loop_
_entity_poly.entity_id
_entity_poly.type
_entity_poly.pdbx_seq_one_letter_code
_entity_poly.pdbx_strand_id
1 'polypeptide(L)'
;MAGEIKSLTSTLDDLLAPIVQEAMFVASERSVMRNLVKNFPVSRNAGKVLQVPIYPAQTATALTEADDITLGAISTSKKDITLAEVGIGTNVSDLSLNFSSANVIADLGKLFGEAVAKKMDQDLTALFSG
;
A
#
# COMPACT_ATOMS: atom_id res chain seq x y z
N MET A 1 -6.02 6.48 -40.56
CA MET A 1 -4.71 6.14 -40.01
C MET A 1 -4.59 6.85 -38.69
N ALA A 2 -4.78 6.13 -37.59
CA ALA A 2 -4.58 6.66 -36.25
C ALA A 2 -3.07 6.72 -36.02
N GLY A 3 -2.52 7.93 -35.95
CA GLY A 3 -1.13 8.14 -35.59
C GLY A 3 -0.90 7.71 -34.13
N GLU A 4 -0.15 6.64 -33.93
CA GLU A 4 0.42 6.33 -32.63
C GLU A 4 1.24 7.52 -32.16
N ILE A 5 0.79 8.17 -31.11
CA ILE A 5 1.59 9.18 -30.41
C ILE A 5 2.65 8.38 -29.63
N LYS A 6 3.76 8.10 -30.28
CA LYS A 6 4.96 7.60 -29.61
C LYS A 6 5.54 8.78 -28.83
N SER A 7 5.18 8.91 -27.58
CA SER A 7 5.97 9.73 -26.67
C SER A 7 7.36 9.11 -26.60
N LEU A 8 8.37 9.87 -27.00
CA LEU A 8 9.76 9.46 -26.96
C LEU A 8 10.13 9.15 -25.50
N THR A 9 10.56 7.94 -25.23
CA THR A 9 10.95 7.41 -23.93
C THR A 9 11.99 8.27 -23.21
N SER A 10 12.81 9.00 -23.97
CA SER A 10 13.90 9.84 -23.44
C SER A 10 13.45 11.12 -22.72
N THR A 11 12.27 11.66 -23.06
CA THR A 11 11.72 12.86 -22.40
C THR A 11 10.83 12.54 -21.22
N LEU A 12 10.30 11.32 -21.14
CA LEU A 12 9.46 10.87 -20.04
C LEU A 12 10.26 10.35 -18.83
N ASP A 13 11.47 9.82 -19.04
CA ASP A 13 12.31 9.30 -17.94
C ASP A 13 12.69 10.39 -16.92
N ASP A 14 13.01 11.59 -17.40
CA ASP A 14 13.36 12.73 -16.53
C ASP A 14 12.15 13.30 -15.77
N LEU A 15 10.94 13.10 -16.29
CA LEU A 15 9.71 13.63 -15.69
C LEU A 15 9.03 12.63 -14.73
N LEU A 16 9.26 11.34 -14.92
CA LEU A 16 8.67 10.29 -14.09
C LEU A 16 9.18 10.31 -12.64
N ALA A 17 10.47 10.57 -12.44
CA ALA A 17 11.07 10.58 -11.13
C ALA A 17 10.45 11.62 -10.17
N PRO A 18 10.30 12.91 -10.54
CA PRO A 18 9.67 13.90 -9.67
C PRO A 18 8.18 13.62 -9.43
N ILE A 19 7.44 13.12 -10.42
CA ILE A 19 6.03 12.74 -10.26
C ILE A 19 5.89 11.62 -9.23
N VAL A 20 6.72 10.59 -9.33
CA VAL A 20 6.68 9.45 -8.39
C VAL A 20 7.06 9.89 -6.98
N GLN A 21 8.07 10.74 -6.81
CA GLN A 21 8.48 11.24 -5.50
C GLN A 21 7.37 12.05 -4.83
N GLU A 22 6.75 12.97 -5.56
CA GLU A 22 5.64 13.78 -5.05
C GLU A 22 4.42 12.91 -4.71
N ALA A 23 4.09 11.95 -5.58
CA ALA A 23 2.99 11.01 -5.34
C ALA A 23 3.22 10.16 -4.09
N MET A 24 4.44 9.65 -3.87
CA MET A 24 4.77 8.88 -2.67
C MET A 24 4.72 9.73 -1.40
N PHE A 25 5.19 10.97 -1.46
CA PHE A 25 5.12 11.90 -0.34
C PHE A 25 3.67 12.18 0.06
N VAL A 26 2.83 12.59 -0.89
CA VAL A 26 1.41 12.88 -0.64
C VAL A 26 0.66 11.64 -0.18
N ALA A 27 0.91 10.46 -0.77
CA ALA A 27 0.29 9.21 -0.35
C ALA A 27 0.63 8.85 1.10
N SER A 28 1.88 9.06 1.52
CA SER A 28 2.30 8.77 2.89
C SER A 28 1.71 9.73 3.92
N GLU A 29 1.50 10.99 3.54
CA GLU A 29 0.94 12.03 4.41
C GLU A 29 -0.58 11.91 4.55
N ARG A 30 -1.28 11.55 3.47
CA ARG A 30 -2.75 11.48 3.41
C ARG A 30 -3.33 10.16 3.90
N SER A 31 -2.57 9.07 3.90
CA SER A 31 -3.07 7.76 4.36
C SER A 31 -3.16 7.71 5.90
N VAL A 32 -4.38 7.61 6.40
CA VAL A 32 -4.68 7.54 7.85
C VAL A 32 -4.67 6.10 8.35
N MET A 33 -5.28 5.18 7.61
CA MET A 33 -5.46 3.79 8.03
C MET A 33 -4.15 3.03 8.16
N ARG A 34 -3.14 3.36 7.35
CA ARG A 34 -1.82 2.74 7.40
C ARG A 34 -1.17 2.85 8.79
N ASN A 35 -1.39 3.96 9.50
CA ASN A 35 -0.82 4.20 10.83
C ASN A 35 -1.58 3.49 11.95
N LEU A 36 -2.81 3.04 11.68
CA LEU A 36 -3.67 2.36 12.65
C LEU A 36 -3.51 0.83 12.61
N VAL A 37 -2.86 0.29 11.57
CA VAL A 37 -2.67 -1.16 11.38
C VAL A 37 -1.21 -1.55 11.57
N LYS A 38 -1.00 -2.82 11.93
CA LYS A 38 0.37 -3.35 12.05
C LYS A 38 0.97 -3.57 10.67
N ASN A 39 2.07 -2.89 10.38
CA ASN A 39 2.79 -3.00 9.13
C ASN A 39 3.85 -4.11 9.19
N PHE A 40 3.89 -4.98 8.17
CA PHE A 40 4.90 -6.00 8.00
C PHE A 40 5.79 -5.65 6.82
N PRO A 41 7.10 -5.48 7.01
CA PRO A 41 8.02 -5.25 5.90
C PRO A 41 8.17 -6.52 5.06
N VAL A 42 8.07 -6.40 3.75
CA VAL A 42 8.26 -7.50 2.81
C VAL A 42 9.51 -7.24 1.98
N SER A 43 10.42 -8.21 1.94
CA SER A 43 11.62 -8.15 1.11
C SER A 43 11.27 -8.36 -0.36
N ARG A 44 12.05 -7.74 -1.28
CA ARG A 44 11.83 -7.82 -2.73
C ARG A 44 11.67 -9.23 -3.30
N ASN A 45 12.26 -10.24 -2.68
CA ASN A 45 12.28 -11.63 -3.16
C ASN A 45 11.43 -12.58 -2.29
N ALA A 46 10.55 -12.07 -1.43
CA ALA A 46 9.78 -12.87 -0.49
C ALA A 46 8.54 -13.56 -1.10
N GLY A 47 8.29 -13.38 -2.39
CA GLY A 47 7.09 -13.93 -3.06
C GLY A 47 5.85 -13.05 -2.85
N LYS A 48 4.70 -13.51 -3.38
CA LYS A 48 3.43 -12.78 -3.32
C LYS A 48 2.62 -13.03 -2.04
N VAL A 49 3.00 -14.01 -1.24
CA VAL A 49 2.23 -14.42 -0.05
C VAL A 49 3.10 -14.31 1.19
N LEU A 50 2.67 -13.51 2.14
CA LEU A 50 3.27 -13.40 3.46
C LEU A 50 2.44 -14.23 4.45
N GLN A 51 3.08 -15.20 5.12
CA GLN A 51 2.45 -16.02 6.15
C GLN A 51 2.69 -15.42 7.52
N VAL A 52 1.61 -15.06 8.21
CA VAL A 52 1.68 -14.49 9.56
C VAL A 52 1.16 -15.53 10.56
N PRO A 53 1.98 -15.96 11.54
CA PRO A 53 1.54 -16.86 12.58
C PRO A 53 0.58 -16.15 13.54
N ILE A 54 -0.52 -16.83 13.90
CA ILE A 54 -1.50 -16.38 14.88
C ILE A 54 -1.44 -17.33 16.07
N TYR A 55 -1.22 -16.76 17.25
CA TYR A 55 -1.28 -17.47 18.52
C TYR A 55 -2.64 -17.26 19.16
N PRO A 56 -3.34 -18.33 19.60
CA PRO A 56 -4.60 -18.18 20.32
C PRO A 56 -4.36 -17.51 21.68
N ALA A 57 -5.34 -16.73 22.11
CA ALA A 57 -5.31 -16.15 23.44
C ALA A 57 -5.31 -17.27 24.50
N GLN A 58 -4.45 -17.12 25.50
CA GLN A 58 -4.41 -18.01 26.65
C GLN A 58 -5.18 -17.37 27.81
N THR A 59 -5.95 -18.18 28.53
CA THR A 59 -6.68 -17.73 29.71
C THR A 59 -5.94 -18.17 30.96
N ALA A 60 -5.64 -17.22 31.82
CA ALA A 60 -5.11 -17.54 33.15
C ALA A 60 -6.25 -17.96 34.07
N THR A 61 -6.05 -19.05 34.80
CA THR A 61 -6.96 -19.54 35.86
C THR A 61 -6.40 -19.19 37.24
N ALA A 62 -7.28 -18.79 38.16
CA ALA A 62 -6.89 -18.62 39.56
C ALA A 62 -6.64 -20.00 40.16
N LEU A 63 -5.52 -20.14 40.86
CA LEU A 63 -5.14 -21.37 41.55
C LEU A 63 -5.37 -21.22 43.05
N THR A 64 -5.89 -22.26 43.70
CA THR A 64 -5.93 -22.40 45.15
C THR A 64 -4.72 -23.24 45.61
N GLU A 65 -4.40 -23.18 46.92
CA GLU A 65 -3.18 -23.75 47.53
C GLU A 65 -3.19 -25.31 47.47
N ALA A 66 -3.55 -25.97 46.57
CA ALA A 66 -3.43 -27.42 46.33
C ALA A 66 -3.77 -27.81 44.90
N ASP A 67 -3.97 -26.83 44.01
CA ASP A 67 -4.33 -27.09 42.65
C ASP A 67 -3.08 -27.21 41.74
N ASP A 68 -3.05 -28.28 40.96
CA ASP A 68 -2.05 -28.45 39.91
C ASP A 68 -2.35 -27.61 38.69
N ILE A 69 -1.31 -27.00 38.11
CA ILE A 69 -1.42 -26.23 36.88
C ILE A 69 -1.70 -27.18 35.70
N THR A 70 -2.87 -27.06 35.09
CA THR A 70 -3.15 -27.82 33.86
C THR A 70 -2.39 -27.21 32.67
N LEU A 71 -1.42 -27.94 32.17
CA LEU A 71 -0.63 -27.56 31.00
C LEU A 71 -1.46 -27.81 29.72
N GLY A 72 -1.87 -26.74 29.05
CA GLY A 72 -2.54 -26.80 27.75
C GLY A 72 -1.54 -26.71 26.60
N ALA A 73 -1.74 -27.50 25.55
CA ALA A 73 -0.95 -27.35 24.32
C ALA A 73 -1.36 -26.09 23.57
N ILE A 74 -0.39 -25.27 23.16
CA ILE A 74 -0.61 -24.10 22.31
C ILE A 74 -0.58 -24.54 20.85
N SER A 75 -1.72 -24.47 20.17
CA SER A 75 -1.79 -24.66 18.72
C SER A 75 -1.58 -23.31 18.01
N THR A 76 -0.73 -23.29 17.00
CA THR A 76 -0.52 -22.11 16.16
C THR A 76 -1.29 -22.26 14.86
N SER A 77 -1.97 -21.21 14.43
CA SER A 77 -2.55 -21.10 13.09
C SER A 77 -1.76 -20.04 12.27
N LYS A 78 -1.89 -20.09 10.96
CA LYS A 78 -1.28 -19.11 10.07
C LYS A 78 -2.35 -18.44 9.22
N LYS A 79 -2.16 -17.14 8.98
CA LYS A 79 -2.95 -16.37 8.02
C LYS A 79 -2.06 -15.96 6.87
N ASP A 80 -2.52 -16.22 5.66
CA ASP A 80 -1.83 -15.83 4.45
C ASP A 80 -2.32 -14.44 4.00
N ILE A 81 -1.37 -13.52 3.80
CA ILE A 81 -1.61 -12.18 3.27
C ILE A 81 -1.05 -12.16 1.86
N THR A 82 -1.92 -11.99 0.87
CA THR A 82 -1.53 -11.91 -0.54
C THR A 82 -1.29 -10.45 -0.94
N LEU A 83 -0.13 -10.19 -1.52
CA LEU A 83 0.22 -8.86 -2.02
C LEU A 83 -0.51 -8.59 -3.34
N ALA A 84 -1.17 -7.44 -3.43
CA ALA A 84 -1.79 -6.93 -4.63
C ALA A 84 -1.02 -5.71 -5.16
N GLU A 85 -1.05 -5.52 -6.47
CA GLU A 85 -0.48 -4.36 -7.12
C GLU A 85 -1.57 -3.33 -7.39
N VAL A 86 -1.25 -2.07 -7.13
CA VAL A 86 -2.11 -0.93 -7.45
C VAL A 86 -1.32 0.02 -8.34
N GLY A 87 -1.90 0.41 -9.47
CA GLY A 87 -1.28 1.33 -10.41
C GLY A 87 -2.26 2.39 -10.89
N ILE A 88 -1.72 3.52 -11.26
CA ILE A 88 -2.44 4.62 -11.89
C ILE A 88 -1.58 5.19 -13.01
N GLY A 89 -2.19 5.61 -14.11
CA GLY A 89 -1.48 6.22 -15.22
C GLY A 89 -2.38 7.18 -15.98
N THR A 90 -1.76 8.17 -16.61
CA THR A 90 -2.43 9.11 -17.51
C THR A 90 -1.52 9.44 -18.68
N ASN A 91 -2.12 9.82 -19.81
CA ASN A 91 -1.39 10.30 -20.96
C ASN A 91 -1.47 11.84 -21.01
N VAL A 92 -0.31 12.50 -21.03
CA VAL A 92 -0.20 13.95 -21.19
C VAL A 92 0.51 14.23 -22.50
N SER A 93 -0.05 15.11 -23.34
CA SER A 93 0.58 15.48 -24.59
C SER A 93 1.65 16.56 -24.36
N ASP A 94 2.73 16.51 -25.17
CA ASP A 94 3.79 17.53 -25.14
C ASP A 94 3.24 18.93 -25.37
N LEU A 95 2.21 19.08 -26.20
CA LEU A 95 1.52 20.34 -26.41
C LEU A 95 0.91 20.90 -25.14
N SER A 96 0.28 20.03 -24.32
CA SER A 96 -0.31 20.42 -23.05
C SER A 96 0.74 20.86 -22.04
N LEU A 97 1.90 20.20 -22.00
CA LEU A 97 3.03 20.56 -21.13
C LEU A 97 3.65 21.89 -21.51
N ASN A 98 3.82 22.16 -22.82
CA ASN A 98 4.48 23.38 -23.32
C ASN A 98 3.61 24.63 -23.29
N PHE A 99 2.29 24.47 -23.39
CA PHE A 99 1.35 25.60 -23.42
C PHE A 99 0.58 25.81 -22.09
N SER A 100 0.78 24.94 -21.10
CA SER A 100 0.20 25.14 -19.78
C SER A 100 1.01 26.15 -18.98
N SER A 101 0.35 27.15 -18.42
CA SER A 101 0.97 28.10 -17.48
C SER A 101 1.13 27.56 -16.07
N ALA A 102 0.55 26.39 -15.78
CA ALA A 102 0.60 25.72 -14.49
C ALA A 102 1.65 24.60 -14.47
N ASN A 103 2.16 24.29 -13.30
CA ASN A 103 3.06 23.15 -13.12
C ASN A 103 2.28 21.82 -13.13
N VAL A 104 1.85 21.41 -14.34
CA VAL A 104 1.01 20.21 -14.57
C VAL A 104 1.65 18.94 -13.97
N ILE A 105 2.98 18.86 -13.99
CA ILE A 105 3.72 17.71 -13.48
C ILE A 105 3.54 17.56 -11.96
N ALA A 106 3.70 18.64 -11.21
CA ALA A 106 3.51 18.63 -9.76
C ALA A 106 2.05 18.33 -9.37
N ASP A 107 1.10 18.89 -10.12
CA ASP A 107 -0.32 18.66 -9.87
C ASP A 107 -0.72 17.20 -10.17
N LEU A 108 -0.17 16.59 -11.22
CA LEU A 108 -0.34 15.16 -11.50
C LEU A 108 0.24 14.28 -10.38
N GLY A 109 1.42 14.65 -9.86
CA GLY A 109 2.02 13.95 -8.72
C GLY A 109 1.12 13.94 -7.50
N LYS A 110 0.54 15.10 -7.16
CA LYS A 110 -0.43 15.22 -6.06
C LYS A 110 -1.69 14.40 -6.28
N LEU A 111 -2.29 14.49 -7.46
CA LEU A 111 -3.48 13.72 -7.81
C LEU A 111 -3.24 12.21 -7.74
N PHE A 112 -2.08 11.73 -8.19
CA PHE A 112 -1.71 10.33 -8.10
C PHE A 112 -1.49 9.90 -6.64
N GLY A 113 -0.84 10.74 -5.83
CA GLY A 113 -0.66 10.50 -4.40
C GLY A 113 -1.98 10.38 -3.65
N GLU A 114 -2.91 11.29 -3.91
CA GLU A 114 -4.25 11.27 -3.32
C GLU A 114 -5.06 10.03 -3.76
N ALA A 115 -4.97 9.65 -5.03
CA ALA A 115 -5.67 8.47 -5.54
C ALA A 115 -5.13 7.17 -4.93
N VAL A 116 -3.80 7.05 -4.77
CA VAL A 116 -3.17 5.88 -4.11
C VAL A 116 -3.53 5.84 -2.63
N ALA A 117 -3.44 6.97 -1.90
CA ALA A 117 -3.83 7.06 -0.50
C ALA A 117 -5.27 6.63 -0.28
N LYS A 118 -6.19 7.18 -1.10
CA LYS A 118 -7.61 6.82 -1.06
C LYS A 118 -7.84 5.33 -1.30
N LYS A 119 -7.15 4.74 -2.29
CA LYS A 119 -7.27 3.31 -2.58
C LYS A 119 -6.77 2.46 -1.42
N MET A 120 -5.62 2.80 -0.81
CA MET A 120 -5.09 2.11 0.35
C MET A 120 -6.04 2.16 1.54
N ASP A 121 -6.60 3.33 1.84
CA ASP A 121 -7.53 3.51 2.95
C ASP A 121 -8.85 2.76 2.71
N GLN A 122 -9.36 2.74 1.48
CA GLN A 122 -10.54 1.97 1.09
C GLN A 122 -10.33 0.46 1.25
N ASP A 123 -9.19 -0.06 0.78
CA ASP A 123 -8.88 -1.49 0.87
C ASP A 123 -8.71 -1.93 2.33
N LEU A 124 -8.04 -1.12 3.15
CA LEU A 124 -7.91 -1.38 4.58
C LEU A 124 -9.26 -1.31 5.31
N THR A 125 -10.10 -0.31 4.98
CA THR A 125 -11.42 -0.17 5.59
C THR A 125 -12.34 -1.32 5.22
N ALA A 126 -12.26 -1.83 3.99
CA ALA A 126 -13.05 -2.97 3.54
C ALA A 126 -12.77 -4.25 4.36
N LEU A 127 -11.56 -4.39 4.91
CA LEU A 127 -11.22 -5.52 5.77
C LEU A 127 -11.93 -5.49 7.14
N PHE A 128 -12.42 -4.33 7.59
CA PHE A 128 -13.15 -4.21 8.85
C PHE A 128 -14.65 -4.44 8.72
N SER A 129 -15.17 -4.47 7.50
CA SER A 129 -16.60 -4.67 7.22
C SER A 129 -16.97 -6.13 6.94
N GLY A 130 -16.00 -7.04 6.96
CA GLY A 130 -16.18 -8.48 6.67
C GLY A 130 -16.52 -9.31 7.89
#